data_2cd3424ee42975868f8bc54383ccdd90
#
_entry.id   2cd3424ee42975868f8bc54383ccdd90
#
_cell.length_a   1.000
_cell.length_b   1.000
_cell.length_c   1.000
_cell.angle_alpha   90.00
_cell.angle_beta   90.00
_cell.angle_gamma   90.00
#
_symmetry.space_group_name_H-M   'P 1'
#
loop_
_entity.id
_entity.type
_entity.pdbx_description
1 polymer ?
#
loop_
_entity_poly.entity_id
_entity_poly.type
_entity_poly.pdbx_seq_one_letter_code
_entity_poly.pdbx_strand_id
1 'polypeptide(L)'
;MSDCPNCGAPRSGRYCEIDGHDFETPGRVGAPTFEMPAAPRHTWLRPMIPPPRPGRGRPGPLTAVINADRDYHTSVIALEGPDSAALVFPPYCPERRVRLSGGEVRIGRRGGSEIDLGVLPEDPGVSHLHAVLLGQPDGTWVLVDPGSTNGTTLNGGSEPIPVNVPVPVGAGDRIHVGAWTTITLAPPGGPS
;
A
#
# COMPACT_ATOMS: atom_id res chain seq x y z
N MET A 1 38.06 14.25 -8.24
CA MET A 1 36.76 14.06 -7.56
C MET A 1 36.04 13.01 -8.35
N SER A 2 35.80 11.88 -7.77
CA SER A 2 35.21 10.73 -8.51
C SER A 2 33.72 10.70 -8.24
N ASP A 3 32.92 10.75 -9.30
CA ASP A 3 31.46 10.65 -9.21
C ASP A 3 31.04 9.18 -9.04
N CYS A 4 29.85 8.94 -8.52
CA CYS A 4 29.29 7.59 -8.37
C CYS A 4 29.15 6.93 -9.76
N PRO A 5 29.75 5.73 -9.97
CA PRO A 5 29.70 5.06 -11.26
C PRO A 5 28.29 4.57 -11.64
N ASN A 6 27.37 4.52 -10.67
CA ASN A 6 26.03 4.00 -10.87
C ASN A 6 25.00 5.11 -11.15
N CYS A 7 25.07 6.25 -10.43
CA CYS A 7 24.09 7.35 -10.57
C CYS A 7 24.71 8.70 -10.95
N GLY A 8 26.05 8.83 -11.04
CA GLY A 8 26.73 10.07 -11.40
C GLY A 8 26.76 11.14 -10.30
N ALA A 9 26.31 10.86 -9.09
CA ALA A 9 26.33 11.80 -7.99
C ALA A 9 27.74 12.01 -7.43
N PRO A 10 28.10 13.20 -6.93
CA PRO A 10 29.42 13.46 -6.35
C PRO A 10 29.63 12.63 -5.10
N ARG A 11 30.84 12.07 -4.97
CA ARG A 11 31.23 11.29 -3.78
C ARG A 11 31.34 12.19 -2.57
N SER A 12 30.55 11.92 -1.52
CA SER A 12 30.56 12.63 -0.24
C SER A 12 31.02 11.76 0.96
N GLY A 13 31.25 10.46 0.74
CA GLY A 13 31.64 9.53 1.80
C GLY A 13 31.99 8.14 1.27
N ARG A 14 31.87 7.12 2.14
CA ARG A 14 32.08 5.71 1.77
C ARG A 14 30.93 5.17 0.91
N TYR A 15 29.70 5.64 1.17
CA TYR A 15 28.52 5.19 0.42
C TYR A 15 27.92 6.37 -0.35
N CYS A 16 27.37 6.09 -1.53
CA CYS A 16 26.61 7.07 -2.29
C CYS A 16 25.29 7.35 -1.58
N GLU A 17 25.00 8.63 -1.31
CA GLU A 17 23.78 9.06 -0.64
C GLU A 17 22.50 8.88 -1.49
N ILE A 18 22.68 8.69 -2.81
CA ILE A 18 21.56 8.56 -3.76
C ILE A 18 21.16 7.09 -3.96
N ASP A 19 22.15 6.18 -4.14
CA ASP A 19 21.90 4.78 -4.52
C ASP A 19 22.56 3.75 -3.62
N GLY A 20 23.29 4.19 -2.55
CA GLY A 20 23.94 3.30 -1.60
C GLY A 20 25.19 2.59 -2.10
N HIS A 21 25.73 2.94 -3.27
CA HIS A 21 26.94 2.34 -3.83
C HIS A 21 28.15 2.50 -2.89
N ASP A 22 28.86 1.40 -2.56
CA ASP A 22 30.06 1.42 -1.71
C ASP A 22 31.30 1.71 -2.58
N PHE A 23 31.93 2.85 -2.36
CA PHE A 23 33.11 3.29 -3.11
C PHE A 23 34.41 2.59 -2.70
N GLU A 24 34.45 1.88 -1.57
CA GLU A 24 35.65 1.20 -1.09
C GLU A 24 35.72 -0.26 -1.52
N THR A 25 34.62 -0.83 -2.01
CA THR A 25 34.58 -2.18 -2.53
C THR A 25 34.32 -2.15 -4.05
N PRO A 26 35.34 -1.95 -4.90
CA PRO A 26 35.16 -2.00 -6.34
C PRO A 26 34.83 -3.42 -6.76
N GLY A 27 33.60 -3.66 -7.15
CA GLY A 27 33.18 -4.73 -8.04
C GLY A 27 33.64 -6.15 -7.73
N ARG A 28 32.91 -6.87 -6.90
CA ARG A 28 32.76 -8.31 -7.10
C ARG A 28 31.36 -8.56 -7.67
N VAL A 29 31.31 -8.56 -9.02
CA VAL A 29 30.24 -9.24 -9.76
C VAL A 29 30.54 -10.72 -9.62
N GLY A 30 30.05 -11.32 -8.57
CA GLY A 30 30.11 -12.75 -8.33
C GLY A 30 28.94 -13.01 -7.39
N ALA A 31 27.80 -13.40 -7.96
CA ALA A 31 26.72 -13.93 -7.15
C ALA A 31 27.31 -15.09 -6.33
N PRO A 32 27.26 -15.05 -4.97
CA PRO A 32 27.54 -16.24 -4.21
C PRO A 32 26.45 -17.24 -4.57
N THR A 33 26.84 -18.36 -5.16
CA THR A 33 26.02 -19.55 -5.23
C THR A 33 25.89 -20.04 -3.79
N PHE A 34 24.86 -19.56 -3.09
CA PHE A 34 24.46 -20.13 -1.83
C PHE A 34 23.82 -21.48 -2.14
N GLU A 35 24.63 -22.52 -1.99
CA GLU A 35 24.12 -23.89 -1.86
C GLU A 35 23.31 -23.91 -0.56
N MET A 36 22.00 -23.77 -0.68
CA MET A 36 21.09 -23.87 0.45
C MET A 36 21.17 -25.29 0.99
N PRO A 37 21.54 -25.48 2.27
CA PRO A 37 21.33 -26.77 2.92
C PRO A 37 19.84 -27.09 2.86
N ALA A 38 19.54 -28.35 2.49
CA ALA A 38 18.16 -28.84 2.41
C ALA A 38 17.42 -28.50 3.71
N ALA A 39 16.49 -27.56 3.63
CA ALA A 39 15.70 -27.13 4.76
C ALA A 39 14.94 -28.34 5.32
N PRO A 40 14.93 -28.54 6.65
CA PRO A 40 14.08 -29.55 7.26
C PRO A 40 12.62 -29.25 6.84
N ARG A 41 11.90 -30.30 6.47
CA ARG A 41 10.48 -30.23 6.10
C ARG A 41 9.66 -29.84 7.35
N HIS A 42 9.76 -28.59 7.77
CA HIS A 42 8.79 -28.04 8.69
C HIS A 42 7.50 -27.86 7.89
N THR A 43 6.51 -28.58 8.29
CA THR A 43 5.13 -28.39 7.88
C THR A 43 4.71 -27.00 8.36
N TRP A 44 5.07 -25.96 7.59
CA TRP A 44 4.46 -24.65 7.78
C TRP A 44 2.97 -24.84 7.50
N LEU A 45 2.18 -24.67 8.52
CA LEU A 45 0.76 -24.39 8.36
C LEU A 45 0.72 -23.23 7.35
N ARG A 46 0.36 -23.56 6.09
CA ARG A 46 0.07 -22.53 5.10
C ARG A 46 -0.92 -21.59 5.74
N PRO A 47 -0.67 -20.25 5.76
CA PRO A 47 -1.74 -19.35 6.12
C PRO A 47 -2.93 -19.78 5.28
N MET A 48 -4.02 -20.14 5.90
CA MET A 48 -5.26 -20.42 5.20
C MET A 48 -5.69 -19.09 4.59
N ILE A 49 -5.22 -18.85 3.36
CA ILE A 49 -5.84 -17.85 2.49
C ILE A 49 -7.28 -18.34 2.39
N PRO A 50 -8.27 -17.61 2.90
CA PRO A 50 -9.66 -18.03 2.74
C PRO A 50 -9.89 -18.25 1.25
N PRO A 51 -10.51 -19.38 0.86
CA PRO A 51 -10.78 -19.63 -0.55
C PRO A 51 -11.55 -18.43 -1.13
N PRO A 52 -11.25 -18.01 -2.37
CA PRO A 52 -12.00 -16.96 -3.01
C PRO A 52 -13.48 -17.33 -2.92
N ARG A 53 -14.30 -16.42 -2.42
CA ARG A 53 -15.73 -16.64 -2.22
C ARG A 53 -16.33 -17.06 -3.55
N PRO A 54 -16.87 -18.30 -3.68
CA PRO A 54 -17.48 -18.73 -4.93
C PRO A 54 -18.72 -17.88 -5.19
N GLY A 55 -18.81 -17.28 -6.38
CA GLY A 55 -20.05 -16.70 -6.87
C GLY A 55 -20.03 -15.25 -7.31
N ARG A 56 -18.91 -14.67 -7.68
CA ARG A 56 -18.95 -13.39 -8.41
C ARG A 56 -18.58 -13.66 -9.87
N GLY A 57 -19.59 -13.53 -10.73
CA GLY A 57 -19.39 -13.43 -12.16
C GLY A 57 -18.30 -12.41 -12.47
N ARG A 58 -17.73 -12.46 -13.67
CA ARG A 58 -16.65 -11.58 -14.17
C ARG A 58 -16.76 -10.21 -13.49
N PRO A 59 -15.83 -9.83 -12.59
CA PRO A 59 -15.95 -8.54 -11.92
C PRO A 59 -15.87 -7.47 -13.00
N GLY A 60 -16.95 -6.69 -13.09
CA GLY A 60 -16.94 -5.47 -13.86
C GLY A 60 -15.94 -4.48 -13.28
N PRO A 61 -15.65 -3.38 -13.97
CA PRO A 61 -14.78 -2.34 -13.43
C PRO A 61 -15.26 -1.93 -12.05
N LEU A 62 -14.35 -1.83 -11.07
CA LEU A 62 -14.67 -1.35 -9.73
C LEU A 62 -14.62 0.18 -9.67
N THR A 63 -15.32 0.75 -8.69
CA THR A 63 -15.23 2.15 -8.31
C THR A 63 -14.70 2.23 -6.89
N ALA A 64 -13.64 3.00 -6.67
CA ALA A 64 -13.17 3.37 -5.35
C ALA A 64 -14.00 4.57 -4.86
N VAL A 65 -14.66 4.42 -3.73
CA VAL A 65 -15.38 5.50 -3.03
C VAL A 65 -14.54 5.89 -1.83
N ILE A 66 -14.03 7.11 -1.83
CA ILE A 66 -13.07 7.62 -0.86
C ILE A 66 -13.77 8.61 0.05
N ASN A 67 -13.69 8.41 1.36
CA ASN A 67 -14.25 9.30 2.38
C ASN A 67 -13.41 9.30 3.65
N ALA A 68 -13.60 10.32 4.50
CA ALA A 68 -13.10 10.30 5.86
C ALA A 68 -14.04 9.47 6.73
N ASP A 69 -13.48 8.55 7.49
CA ASP A 69 -14.21 7.60 8.35
C ASP A 69 -13.91 7.92 9.81
N ARG A 70 -14.94 8.35 10.54
CA ARG A 70 -14.81 8.74 11.93
C ARG A 70 -14.57 7.55 12.87
N ASP A 71 -15.15 6.41 12.56
CA ASP A 71 -14.99 5.21 13.38
C ASP A 71 -13.57 4.67 13.24
N TYR A 72 -13.05 4.67 12.01
CA TYR A 72 -11.66 4.32 11.75
C TYR A 72 -10.70 5.30 12.46
N HIS A 73 -10.91 6.60 12.31
CA HIS A 73 -10.11 7.62 13.01
C HIS A 73 -10.10 7.41 14.53
N THR A 74 -11.26 7.12 15.12
CA THR A 74 -11.36 6.86 16.55
C THR A 74 -10.52 5.65 16.97
N SER A 75 -10.51 4.60 16.15
CA SER A 75 -9.69 3.41 16.41
C SER A 75 -8.18 3.70 16.29
N VAL A 76 -7.77 4.52 15.31
CA VAL A 76 -6.36 4.95 15.15
C VAL A 76 -5.90 5.74 16.39
N ILE A 77 -6.68 6.73 16.84
CA ILE A 77 -6.34 7.51 18.03
C ILE A 77 -6.23 6.62 19.28
N ALA A 78 -7.10 5.62 19.42
CA ALA A 78 -7.04 4.71 20.55
C ALA A 78 -5.77 3.85 20.60
N LEU A 79 -5.17 3.57 19.43
CA LEU A 79 -3.93 2.79 19.31
C LEU A 79 -2.65 3.63 19.51
N GLU A 80 -2.64 4.89 19.06
CA GLU A 80 -1.46 5.76 19.11
C GLU A 80 -1.23 6.45 20.47
N GLY A 81 -2.20 6.43 21.37
CA GLY A 81 -2.06 7.00 22.70
C GLY A 81 -2.01 8.54 22.72
N PRO A 82 -1.32 9.19 23.72
CA PRO A 82 -1.37 10.63 23.93
C PRO A 82 -0.75 11.48 22.80
N ASP A 83 0.10 10.93 21.97
CA ASP A 83 0.73 11.63 20.84
C ASP A 83 -0.22 11.80 19.64
N SER A 84 -1.34 11.13 19.66
CA SER A 84 -2.41 11.21 18.64
C SER A 84 -3.16 12.53 18.62
N ALA A 85 -2.95 13.42 19.58
CA ALA A 85 -3.64 14.71 19.69
C ALA A 85 -3.43 15.64 18.46
N ALA A 86 -2.44 15.37 17.63
CA ALA A 86 -2.18 16.09 16.38
C ALA A 86 -3.05 15.61 15.21
N LEU A 87 -3.72 14.44 15.32
CA LEU A 87 -4.55 13.86 14.25
C LEU A 87 -5.99 14.37 14.34
N VAL A 88 -6.20 15.59 13.90
CA VAL A 88 -7.53 16.21 13.92
C VAL A 88 -8.38 15.71 12.76
N PHE A 89 -9.54 15.11 13.06
CA PHE A 89 -10.49 14.69 12.02
C PHE A 89 -10.95 15.88 11.17
N PRO A 90 -10.91 15.78 9.83
CA PRO A 90 -11.27 16.90 8.97
C PRO A 90 -12.75 17.31 9.16
N PRO A 91 -13.03 18.60 9.30
CA PRO A 91 -14.42 19.07 9.47
C PRO A 91 -15.26 18.88 8.21
N TYR A 92 -14.61 18.81 7.07
CA TYR A 92 -15.23 18.60 5.76
C TYR A 92 -14.34 17.73 4.88
N CYS A 93 -14.88 16.62 4.42
CA CYS A 93 -14.23 15.72 3.46
C CYS A 93 -15.31 15.16 2.53
N PRO A 94 -15.50 15.76 1.35
CA PRO A 94 -16.50 15.27 0.41
C PRO A 94 -16.12 13.90 -0.12
N GLU A 95 -17.11 13.04 -0.30
CA GLU A 95 -16.92 11.75 -0.93
C GLU A 95 -16.37 11.95 -2.35
N ARG A 96 -15.32 11.21 -2.67
CA ARG A 96 -14.74 11.17 -4.01
C ARG A 96 -14.88 9.79 -4.60
N ARG A 97 -15.12 9.71 -5.89
CA ARG A 97 -15.27 8.45 -6.62
C ARG A 97 -14.26 8.38 -7.75
N VAL A 98 -13.49 7.30 -7.77
CA VAL A 98 -12.48 7.02 -8.80
C VAL A 98 -12.79 5.67 -9.42
N ARG A 99 -13.02 5.65 -10.73
CA ARG A 99 -13.20 4.38 -11.47
C ARG A 99 -11.85 3.68 -11.56
N LEU A 100 -11.80 2.43 -11.11
CA LEU A 100 -10.62 1.59 -11.26
C LEU A 100 -10.58 1.07 -12.70
N SER A 101 -9.58 1.52 -13.45
CA SER A 101 -9.34 1.13 -14.84
C SER A 101 -7.85 0.90 -15.04
N GLY A 102 -7.49 -0.04 -15.89
CA GLY A 102 -6.10 -0.39 -16.13
C GLY A 102 -5.58 -1.50 -15.22
N GLY A 103 -4.28 -1.75 -15.28
CA GLY A 103 -3.63 -2.83 -14.54
C GLY A 103 -3.12 -2.43 -13.17
N GLU A 104 -2.91 -1.13 -12.91
CA GLU A 104 -2.34 -0.60 -11.67
C GLU A 104 -3.03 0.70 -11.28
N VAL A 105 -3.38 0.82 -10.00
CA VAL A 105 -3.93 2.03 -9.39
C VAL A 105 -3.19 2.31 -8.10
N ARG A 106 -2.43 3.38 -8.07
CA ARG A 106 -1.63 3.82 -6.91
C ARG A 106 -2.46 4.68 -5.98
N ILE A 107 -2.29 4.43 -4.68
CA ILE A 107 -2.93 5.15 -3.59
C ILE A 107 -1.84 5.84 -2.78
N GLY A 108 -1.91 7.15 -2.60
CA GLY A 108 -0.90 7.87 -1.83
C GLY A 108 -1.07 9.38 -1.87
N ARG A 109 -0.16 10.12 -1.21
CA ARG A 109 -0.16 11.59 -1.16
C ARG A 109 0.68 12.24 -2.26
N ARG A 110 1.29 11.48 -3.13
CA ARG A 110 2.14 12.03 -4.18
C ARG A 110 1.33 12.33 -5.43
N GLY A 111 1.46 13.52 -5.97
CA GLY A 111 0.89 13.88 -7.26
C GLY A 111 1.30 12.86 -8.33
N GLY A 112 0.30 12.34 -9.07
CA GLY A 112 0.48 11.25 -10.03
C GLY A 112 0.01 9.88 -9.52
N SER A 113 -0.48 9.79 -8.27
CA SER A 113 -1.30 8.65 -7.83
C SER A 113 -2.70 8.77 -8.43
N GLU A 114 -3.27 7.67 -8.90
CA GLU A 114 -4.63 7.64 -9.45
C GLU A 114 -5.66 7.95 -8.36
N ILE A 115 -5.38 7.51 -7.11
CA ILE A 115 -6.08 7.92 -5.90
C ILE A 115 -5.14 8.82 -5.10
N ASP A 116 -5.17 10.11 -5.43
CA ASP A 116 -4.37 11.12 -4.76
C ASP A 116 -5.06 11.56 -3.45
N LEU A 117 -4.40 11.28 -2.32
CA LEU A 117 -4.81 11.64 -0.96
C LEU A 117 -4.01 12.83 -0.39
N GLY A 118 -3.17 13.46 -1.20
CA GLY A 118 -2.48 14.72 -0.91
C GLY A 118 -3.31 15.97 -1.19
N VAL A 119 -4.52 15.81 -1.75
CA VAL A 119 -5.46 16.91 -1.95
C VAL A 119 -6.25 17.18 -0.67
N LEU A 120 -6.66 18.43 -0.43
CA LEU A 120 -7.37 18.83 0.78
C LEU A 120 -8.74 18.16 0.93
N PRO A 121 -9.05 17.64 2.14
CA PRO A 121 -8.19 17.58 3.33
C PRO A 121 -7.14 16.48 3.18
N GLU A 122 -5.87 16.85 3.34
CA GLU A 122 -4.75 15.92 3.28
C GLU A 122 -4.72 15.04 4.53
N ASP A 123 -4.66 13.72 4.35
CA ASP A 123 -4.50 12.78 5.46
C ASP A 123 -3.00 12.62 5.81
N PRO A 124 -2.52 13.13 6.96
CA PRO A 124 -1.11 13.11 7.32
C PRO A 124 -0.57 11.70 7.56
N GLY A 125 -1.43 10.74 7.86
CA GLY A 125 -1.07 9.34 8.08
C GLY A 125 -0.81 8.57 6.79
N VAL A 126 -1.12 9.14 5.61
CA VAL A 126 -0.92 8.47 4.32
C VAL A 126 0.51 8.68 3.83
N SER A 127 1.20 7.64 3.41
CA SER A 127 2.53 7.69 2.78
C SER A 127 2.47 8.26 1.35
N HIS A 128 3.60 8.69 0.78
CA HIS A 128 3.68 9.16 -0.61
C HIS A 128 3.15 8.10 -1.60
N LEU A 129 3.59 6.86 -1.47
CA LEU A 129 2.97 5.66 -2.03
C LEU A 129 2.55 4.80 -0.84
N HIS A 130 1.26 4.65 -0.62
CA HIS A 130 0.74 3.96 0.55
C HIS A 130 0.31 2.53 0.24
N ALA A 131 -0.44 2.37 -0.84
CA ALA A 131 -0.89 1.06 -1.31
C ALA A 131 -1.04 1.07 -2.83
N VAL A 132 -1.13 -0.13 -3.41
CA VAL A 132 -1.34 -0.32 -4.85
C VAL A 132 -2.43 -1.36 -5.07
N LEU A 133 -3.41 -1.05 -5.90
CA LEU A 133 -4.37 -2.00 -6.41
C LEU A 133 -3.90 -2.51 -7.76
N LEU A 134 -3.77 -3.82 -7.90
CA LEU A 134 -3.33 -4.47 -9.13
C LEU A 134 -4.49 -5.28 -9.73
N GLY A 135 -4.90 -4.89 -10.94
CA GLY A 135 -5.88 -5.64 -11.73
C GLY A 135 -5.24 -6.90 -12.31
N GLN A 136 -5.90 -8.03 -12.12
CA GLN A 136 -5.44 -9.32 -12.62
C GLN A 136 -6.05 -9.62 -14.00
N PRO A 137 -5.40 -10.46 -14.83
CA PRO A 137 -5.91 -10.82 -16.16
C PRO A 137 -7.29 -11.50 -16.14
N ASP A 138 -7.66 -12.13 -15.03
CA ASP A 138 -8.97 -12.74 -14.82
C ASP A 138 -10.05 -11.74 -14.39
N GLY A 139 -9.68 -10.45 -14.28
CA GLY A 139 -10.57 -9.36 -13.89
C GLY A 139 -10.75 -9.22 -12.37
N THR A 140 -10.01 -9.95 -11.55
CA THR A 140 -9.94 -9.77 -10.10
C THR A 140 -8.98 -8.64 -9.73
N TRP A 141 -9.02 -8.19 -8.48
CA TRP A 141 -8.11 -7.19 -7.97
C TRP A 141 -7.39 -7.70 -6.74
N VAL A 142 -6.14 -7.29 -6.57
CA VAL A 142 -5.35 -7.51 -5.35
C VAL A 142 -4.84 -6.18 -4.84
N LEU A 143 -4.75 -6.07 -3.52
CA LEU A 143 -4.16 -4.94 -2.81
C LEU A 143 -2.77 -5.32 -2.33
N VAL A 144 -1.83 -4.42 -2.49
CA VAL A 144 -0.45 -4.56 -2.02
C VAL A 144 -0.08 -3.32 -1.21
N ASP A 145 0.46 -3.51 -0.03
CA ASP A 145 1.14 -2.45 0.74
C ASP A 145 2.64 -2.57 0.46
N PRO A 146 3.30 -1.58 -0.17
CA PRO A 146 4.73 -1.65 -0.48
C PRO A 146 5.64 -1.31 0.71
N GLY A 147 5.11 -1.17 1.90
CA GLY A 147 5.80 -0.76 3.11
C GLY A 147 5.42 0.66 3.54
N SER A 148 4.11 0.92 3.62
CA SER A 148 3.61 2.19 4.14
C SER A 148 3.98 2.36 5.62
N THR A 149 4.10 3.62 6.07
CA THR A 149 4.55 3.93 7.45
C THR A 149 3.56 3.42 8.50
N ASN A 150 2.27 3.57 8.27
CA ASN A 150 1.24 3.22 9.24
C ASN A 150 0.52 1.92 8.91
N GLY A 151 0.87 1.28 7.79
CA GLY A 151 0.21 0.08 7.32
C GLY A 151 -1.15 0.33 6.68
N THR A 152 -1.64 -0.70 5.99
CA THR A 152 -2.95 -0.72 5.35
C THR A 152 -3.79 -1.81 6.00
N THR A 153 -5.00 -1.50 6.47
CA THR A 153 -5.92 -2.50 7.04
C THR A 153 -7.15 -2.72 6.15
N LEU A 154 -7.80 -3.86 6.32
CA LEU A 154 -8.97 -4.24 5.53
C LEU A 154 -10.17 -4.52 6.43
N ASN A 155 -11.35 -4.02 6.03
CA ASN A 155 -12.66 -4.37 6.59
C ASN A 155 -12.75 -4.18 8.11
N GLY A 156 -12.07 -3.17 8.65
CA GLY A 156 -12.03 -2.89 10.09
C GLY A 156 -11.16 -3.85 10.90
N GLY A 157 -10.29 -4.63 10.23
CA GLY A 157 -9.28 -5.42 10.93
C GLY A 157 -8.28 -4.54 11.68
N SER A 158 -7.80 -5.02 12.83
CA SER A 158 -6.81 -4.30 13.65
C SER A 158 -5.37 -4.49 13.17
N GLU A 159 -5.10 -5.53 12.38
CA GLU A 159 -3.77 -5.84 11.88
C GLU A 159 -3.61 -5.37 10.44
N PRO A 160 -2.48 -4.71 10.11
CA PRO A 160 -2.14 -4.36 8.73
C PRO A 160 -1.95 -5.60 7.86
N ILE A 161 -2.26 -5.47 6.58
CA ILE A 161 -1.91 -6.51 5.60
C ILE A 161 -0.39 -6.67 5.52
N PRO A 162 0.12 -7.87 5.20
CA PRO A 162 1.57 -8.09 5.11
C PRO A 162 2.20 -7.25 3.99
N VAL A 163 3.34 -6.63 4.28
CA VAL A 163 4.10 -5.81 3.33
C VAL A 163 4.53 -6.64 2.11
N ASN A 164 4.32 -6.10 0.92
CA ASN A 164 4.64 -6.72 -0.37
C ASN A 164 3.94 -8.06 -0.65
N VAL A 165 2.85 -8.36 0.06
CA VAL A 165 2.05 -9.57 -0.18
C VAL A 165 0.73 -9.18 -0.83
N PRO A 166 0.41 -9.70 -2.04
CA PRO A 166 -0.86 -9.43 -2.68
C PRO A 166 -2.03 -10.05 -1.89
N VAL A 167 -3.02 -9.22 -1.54
CA VAL A 167 -4.24 -9.62 -0.82
C VAL A 167 -5.44 -9.45 -1.75
N PRO A 168 -6.23 -10.50 -2.02
CA PRO A 168 -7.41 -10.39 -2.88
C PRO A 168 -8.45 -9.43 -2.31
N VAL A 169 -8.95 -8.52 -3.15
CA VAL A 169 -10.01 -7.56 -2.80
C VAL A 169 -11.07 -7.48 -3.89
N GLY A 170 -12.26 -7.03 -3.52
CA GLY A 170 -13.38 -6.93 -4.44
C GLY A 170 -14.47 -5.98 -3.96
N ALA A 171 -15.58 -5.93 -4.69
CA ALA A 171 -16.72 -5.07 -4.33
C ALA A 171 -17.23 -5.38 -2.92
N GLY A 172 -17.40 -4.35 -2.11
CA GLY A 172 -17.80 -4.42 -0.71
C GLY A 172 -16.64 -4.39 0.27
N ASP A 173 -15.40 -4.54 -0.18
CA ASP A 173 -14.24 -4.41 0.71
C ASP A 173 -13.93 -2.96 1.02
N ARG A 174 -13.48 -2.71 2.24
CA ARG A 174 -13.08 -1.40 2.76
C ARG A 174 -11.60 -1.41 3.08
N ILE A 175 -10.86 -0.54 2.42
CA ILE A 175 -9.42 -0.35 2.60
C ILE A 175 -9.24 0.88 3.49
N HIS A 176 -8.55 0.71 4.61
CA HIS A 176 -8.26 1.78 5.55
C HIS A 176 -6.79 2.17 5.46
N VAL A 177 -6.52 3.46 5.26
CA VAL A 177 -5.17 4.02 5.12
C VAL A 177 -5.06 5.32 5.90
N GLY A 178 -3.86 5.61 6.39
CA GLY A 178 -3.57 6.86 7.10
C GLY A 178 -4.32 6.99 8.44
N ALA A 179 -4.73 8.21 8.76
CA ALA A 179 -5.35 8.54 10.03
C ALA A 179 -6.89 8.43 10.02
N TRP A 180 -7.54 8.60 8.86
CA TRP A 180 -9.00 8.62 8.75
C TRP A 180 -9.56 8.19 7.40
N THR A 181 -8.72 7.88 6.41
CA THR A 181 -9.18 7.60 5.05
C THR A 181 -9.68 6.17 4.90
N THR A 182 -10.91 6.02 4.44
CA THR A 182 -11.48 4.74 4.02
C THR A 182 -11.81 4.78 2.54
N ILE A 183 -11.40 3.74 1.83
CA ILE A 183 -11.67 3.51 0.41
C ILE A 183 -12.56 2.28 0.30
N THR A 184 -13.82 2.47 -0.04
CA THR A 184 -14.76 1.37 -0.27
C THR A 184 -14.76 0.98 -1.74
N LEU A 185 -14.56 -0.29 -2.04
CA LEU A 185 -14.66 -0.81 -3.40
C LEU A 185 -16.11 -1.13 -3.73
N ALA A 186 -16.66 -0.42 -4.70
CA ALA A 186 -18.05 -0.57 -5.15
C ALA A 186 -18.12 -1.12 -6.59
N PRO A 187 -19.20 -1.81 -6.96
CA PRO A 187 -19.45 -2.13 -8.37
C PRO A 187 -19.62 -0.86 -9.20
N PRO A 188 -19.34 -0.89 -10.50
CA PRO A 188 -19.54 0.24 -11.38
C PRO A 188 -21.04 0.61 -11.40
N GLY A 189 -21.36 1.90 -11.24
CA GLY A 189 -22.74 2.38 -11.30
C GLY A 189 -23.55 2.22 -10.01
N GLY A 190 -22.91 2.10 -8.84
CA GLY A 190 -23.57 2.22 -7.55
C GLY A 190 -24.24 3.60 -7.40
N PRO A 191 -25.34 3.72 -6.61
CA PRO A 191 -26.16 4.93 -6.56
C PRO A 191 -25.34 6.18 -6.24
N SER A 192 -25.67 7.25 -6.95
CA SER A 192 -25.20 8.62 -6.69
C SER A 192 -25.79 9.14 -5.42
#